data_4dee8052bb9d18682a881e22f2fae6d6
#
_entry.id   4dee8052bb9d18682a881e22f2fae6d6
#
_cell.length_a   1.000
_cell.length_b   1.000
_cell.length_c   1.000
_cell.angle_alpha   90.00
_cell.angle_beta   90.00
_cell.angle_gamma   90.00
#
_symmetry.space_group_name_H-M   'P 1'
#
loop_
_entity.id
_entity.type
_entity.pdbx_description
1 polymer ?
#
loop_
_entity_poly.entity_id
_entity_poly.type
_entity_poly.pdbx_seq_one_letter_code
_entity_poly.pdbx_strand_id
1 'polypeptide(L)'
;MKKKSKIAFLPFSLLGLNQTGYLIARCSRVTSFPPKKCLVVDLDGTLWGGILGEVGPTNIILGDDYNGYKYMRFQKKILSLKERGILLAISSKNNLSDVKRVFKENNNLVLSLKDFSSTQINWEDKATNIHRIAKELNIGLDSIVFFDNNPLEREWVKKKIPEVSVIEVSEDHNHFLEDLENSCLFDQFFVSEEDKRRNKMYKQDFKRKKALSKSENYEDFLKSLKIKTEIKPVSSFTIQRCAQLVQRTNQFNLTNYRYQVNEILNFLKEKSIGLSIKLSDKFGDYGIVGFCMAVKKNQNDWLINTFVVSCRALGRNVENNLLNKMIVKIKERGGKQILGIINRTEKNKMAHKFYLNLGFKKKGKYFIKINEKKTK
;
A
#
# COMPACT_ATOMS: atom_id res chain seq x y z
N MET A 1 -15.30 29.84 33.39
CA MET A 1 -16.11 30.84 32.65
C MET A 1 -15.70 30.85 31.18
N LYS A 2 -16.63 30.49 30.31
CA LYS A 2 -16.41 30.40 28.85
C LYS A 2 -16.43 31.80 28.26
N LYS A 3 -15.29 32.40 27.89
CA LYS A 3 -15.26 33.58 27.04
C LYS A 3 -15.68 33.14 25.63
N LYS A 4 -16.95 33.31 25.29
CA LYS A 4 -17.39 33.28 23.88
C LYS A 4 -16.77 34.50 23.20
N SER A 5 -16.01 34.28 22.12
CA SER A 5 -15.52 35.37 21.30
C SER A 5 -16.73 36.05 20.65
N LYS A 6 -16.97 37.31 20.98
CA LYS A 6 -18.08 38.11 20.44
C LYS A 6 -17.85 38.63 19.02
N ILE A 7 -16.76 38.20 18.35
CA ILE A 7 -16.31 38.79 17.07
C ILE A 7 -16.74 37.96 15.85
N ALA A 8 -17.09 36.68 16.05
CA ALA A 8 -17.77 35.90 15.01
C ALA A 8 -18.80 35.04 15.72
N PHE A 9 -20.00 34.92 15.17
CA PHE A 9 -21.04 33.99 15.66
C PHE A 9 -20.63 32.53 15.45
N LEU A 10 -19.50 32.16 15.99
CA LEU A 10 -19.00 30.78 15.93
C LEU A 10 -19.54 30.01 17.14
N PRO A 11 -20.25 28.89 16.95
CA PRO A 11 -20.87 28.14 18.03
C PRO A 11 -19.88 27.38 18.91
N PHE A 12 -18.58 27.47 18.60
CA PHE A 12 -17.52 26.68 19.24
C PHE A 12 -16.64 27.53 20.18
N SER A 13 -16.16 26.90 21.25
CA SER A 13 -15.05 27.43 22.05
C SER A 13 -13.74 27.41 21.22
N LEU A 14 -12.69 28.13 21.67
CA LEU A 14 -11.39 28.10 21.00
C LEU A 14 -10.84 26.66 20.91
N LEU A 15 -11.01 25.86 21.95
CA LEU A 15 -10.64 24.44 21.92
C LEU A 15 -11.43 23.66 20.87
N GLY A 16 -12.75 23.91 20.76
CA GLY A 16 -13.60 23.29 19.74
C GLY A 16 -13.20 23.68 18.34
N LEU A 17 -12.80 24.94 18.10
CA LEU A 17 -12.26 25.40 16.82
C LEU A 17 -10.96 24.71 16.46
N ASN A 18 -10.04 24.59 17.41
CA ASN A 18 -8.76 23.91 17.19
C ASN A 18 -8.98 22.43 16.86
N GLN A 19 -9.85 21.75 17.59
CA GLN A 19 -10.19 20.35 17.31
C GLN A 19 -10.86 20.17 15.94
N THR A 20 -11.78 21.08 15.58
CA THR A 20 -12.45 21.05 14.27
C THR A 20 -11.44 21.29 13.15
N GLY A 21 -10.56 22.27 13.31
CA GLY A 21 -9.47 22.56 12.37
C GLY A 21 -8.54 21.35 12.18
N TYR A 22 -8.16 20.69 13.26
CA TYR A 22 -7.35 19.48 13.23
C TYR A 22 -8.06 18.34 12.47
N LEU A 23 -9.35 18.10 12.73
CA LEU A 23 -10.12 17.07 12.02
C LEU A 23 -10.26 17.38 10.52
N ILE A 24 -10.52 18.65 10.16
CA ILE A 24 -10.59 19.08 8.75
C ILE A 24 -9.24 18.84 8.06
N ALA A 25 -8.14 19.22 8.69
CA ALA A 25 -6.79 18.99 8.16
C ALA A 25 -6.50 17.49 7.97
N ARG A 26 -6.88 16.65 8.93
CA ARG A 26 -6.81 15.18 8.84
C ARG A 26 -7.60 14.62 7.67
N CYS A 27 -8.85 15.06 7.50
CA CYS A 27 -9.70 14.65 6.38
C CYS A 27 -9.11 15.09 5.04
N SER A 28 -8.64 16.34 4.95
CA SER A 28 -7.97 16.86 3.75
C SER A 28 -6.73 16.04 3.40
N ARG A 29 -5.94 15.64 4.40
CA ARG A 29 -4.78 14.78 4.20
C ARG A 29 -5.16 13.42 3.60
N VAL A 30 -6.20 12.78 4.11
CA VAL A 30 -6.67 11.47 3.62
C VAL A 30 -7.15 11.55 2.15
N THR A 31 -7.71 12.71 1.74
CA THR A 31 -8.10 12.91 0.33
C THR A 31 -6.91 13.17 -0.59
N SER A 32 -5.88 13.83 -0.09
CA SER A 32 -4.71 14.27 -0.89
C SER A 32 -3.60 13.22 -0.96
N PHE A 33 -3.44 12.42 0.10
CA PHE A 33 -2.35 11.46 0.22
C PHE A 33 -2.88 10.06 0.57
N PRO A 34 -2.45 9.02 -0.15
CA PRO A 34 -2.82 7.65 0.20
C PRO A 34 -2.19 7.26 1.55
N PRO A 35 -2.89 6.45 2.36
CA PRO A 35 -2.33 5.94 3.60
C PRO A 35 -1.10 5.08 3.33
N LYS A 36 -0.13 5.13 4.24
CA LYS A 36 1.06 4.28 4.19
C LYS A 36 0.67 2.81 4.29
N LYS A 37 1.52 1.92 3.79
CA LYS A 37 1.19 0.49 3.65
C LYS A 37 1.84 -0.39 4.70
N CYS A 38 2.97 0.05 5.27
CA CYS A 38 3.78 -0.76 6.18
C CYS A 38 4.27 0.09 7.35
N LEU A 39 4.16 -0.46 8.56
CA LEU A 39 4.80 0.05 9.76
C LEU A 39 5.98 -0.88 10.09
N VAL A 40 7.18 -0.33 10.11
CA VAL A 40 8.40 -0.98 10.58
C VAL A 40 8.67 -0.51 12.00
N VAL A 41 8.78 -1.44 12.93
CA VAL A 41 9.02 -1.13 14.35
C VAL A 41 10.30 -1.77 14.84
N ASP A 42 10.95 -1.11 15.79
CA ASP A 42 11.98 -1.72 16.62
C ASP A 42 11.35 -2.60 17.74
N LEU A 43 12.17 -3.31 18.48
CA LEU A 43 11.77 -4.19 19.59
C LEU A 43 12.10 -3.56 20.94
N ASP A 44 13.40 -3.46 21.28
CA ASP A 44 13.89 -2.99 22.58
C ASP A 44 13.52 -1.53 22.82
N GLY A 45 12.92 -1.23 23.97
CA GLY A 45 12.41 0.12 24.26
C GLY A 45 11.22 0.55 23.42
N THR A 46 10.72 -0.28 22.48
CA THR A 46 9.60 0.03 21.59
C THR A 46 8.40 -0.91 21.79
N LEU A 47 8.58 -2.22 21.60
CA LEU A 47 7.50 -3.21 21.86
C LEU A 47 7.52 -3.73 23.30
N TRP A 48 8.65 -3.65 23.96
CA TRP A 48 8.84 -3.94 25.38
C TRP A 48 9.92 -3.06 25.97
N GLY A 49 9.96 -2.93 27.29
CA GLY A 49 11.01 -2.20 27.98
C GLY A 49 12.20 -3.07 28.30
N GLY A 50 13.38 -2.43 28.34
CA GLY A 50 14.67 -3.08 28.52
C GLY A 50 15.34 -3.48 27.21
N ILE A 51 16.64 -3.77 27.30
CA ILE A 51 17.48 -4.25 26.20
C ILE A 51 17.57 -5.77 26.35
N LEU A 52 17.00 -6.52 25.41
CA LEU A 52 16.86 -7.97 25.50
C LEU A 52 18.19 -8.68 25.74
N GLY A 53 19.27 -8.23 25.10
CA GLY A 53 20.61 -8.78 25.28
C GLY A 53 21.21 -8.58 26.67
N GLU A 54 20.70 -7.60 27.44
CA GLU A 54 21.16 -7.29 28.81
C GLU A 54 20.29 -7.97 29.87
N VAL A 55 18.95 -7.84 29.74
CA VAL A 55 18.03 -8.32 30.77
C VAL A 55 17.59 -9.77 30.58
N GLY A 56 17.78 -10.32 29.38
CA GLY A 56 17.33 -11.67 29.03
C GLY A 56 15.82 -11.76 28.74
N PRO A 57 15.34 -12.87 28.13
CA PRO A 57 13.98 -13.02 27.63
C PRO A 57 12.88 -12.96 28.69
N THR A 58 13.20 -13.30 29.94
CA THR A 58 12.25 -13.35 31.06
C THR A 58 12.07 -12.02 31.79
N ASN A 59 13.02 -11.09 31.66
CA ASN A 59 13.08 -9.87 32.45
C ASN A 59 12.75 -8.60 31.63
N ILE A 60 12.27 -8.74 30.41
CA ILE A 60 11.76 -7.61 29.65
C ILE A 60 10.53 -7.03 30.35
N ILE A 61 10.37 -5.72 30.30
CA ILE A 61 9.26 -5.02 30.95
C ILE A 61 8.04 -5.07 30.00
N LEU A 62 7.07 -5.92 30.31
CA LEU A 62 5.83 -6.09 29.56
C LEU A 62 4.79 -6.79 30.43
N GLY A 63 3.62 -6.21 30.59
CA GLY A 63 2.55 -6.78 31.43
C GLY A 63 1.49 -5.76 31.78
N ASP A 64 0.60 -6.18 32.69
CA ASP A 64 -0.51 -5.33 33.18
C ASP A 64 -0.07 -4.38 34.32
N ASP A 65 1.20 -4.45 34.74
CA ASP A 65 1.76 -3.51 35.72
C ASP A 65 1.96 -2.12 35.12
N TYR A 66 2.20 -1.13 35.97
CA TYR A 66 2.37 0.26 35.59
C TYR A 66 3.45 0.46 34.52
N ASN A 67 4.56 -0.27 34.58
CA ASN A 67 5.70 -0.12 33.67
C ASN A 67 5.48 -0.87 32.36
N GLY A 68 4.83 -2.02 32.38
CA GLY A 68 4.58 -2.89 31.22
C GLY A 68 3.36 -2.48 30.39
N TYR A 69 2.34 -1.91 31.05
CA TYR A 69 1.05 -1.61 30.43
C TYR A 69 1.14 -0.67 29.22
N LYS A 70 2.02 0.31 29.22
CA LYS A 70 2.25 1.23 28.09
C LYS A 70 2.66 0.49 26.79
N TYR A 71 3.54 -0.50 26.91
CA TYR A 71 3.96 -1.32 25.78
C TYR A 71 2.82 -2.22 25.28
N MET A 72 2.02 -2.79 26.19
CA MET A 72 0.84 -3.57 25.79
C MET A 72 -0.19 -2.71 25.04
N ARG A 73 -0.47 -1.48 25.51
CA ARG A 73 -1.34 -0.53 24.81
C ARG A 73 -0.83 -0.23 23.39
N PHE A 74 0.47 0.01 23.26
CA PHE A 74 1.10 0.26 21.98
C PHE A 74 0.99 -0.96 21.06
N GLN A 75 1.26 -2.18 21.56
CA GLN A 75 1.06 -3.41 20.78
C GLN A 75 -0.38 -3.61 20.34
N LYS A 76 -1.39 -3.35 21.20
CA LYS A 76 -2.82 -3.39 20.83
C LYS A 76 -3.11 -2.42 19.68
N LYS A 77 -2.54 -1.22 19.72
CA LYS A 77 -2.69 -0.24 18.63
C LYS A 77 -2.08 -0.75 17.32
N ILE A 78 -0.88 -1.28 17.36
CA ILE A 78 -0.21 -1.86 16.18
C ILE A 78 -1.04 -3.02 15.61
N LEU A 79 -1.59 -3.88 16.47
CA LEU A 79 -2.46 -4.98 16.05
C LEU A 79 -3.72 -4.45 15.33
N SER A 80 -4.34 -3.38 15.84
CA SER A 80 -5.49 -2.75 15.17
C SER A 80 -5.15 -2.20 13.80
N LEU A 81 -3.96 -1.65 13.60
CA LEU A 81 -3.48 -1.24 12.27
C LEU A 81 -3.36 -2.42 11.31
N LYS A 82 -2.83 -3.54 11.80
CA LYS A 82 -2.74 -4.79 11.00
C LYS A 82 -4.13 -5.28 10.58
N GLU A 83 -5.12 -5.24 11.45
CA GLU A 83 -6.51 -5.63 11.15
C GLU A 83 -7.12 -4.73 10.07
N ARG A 84 -6.72 -3.47 10.02
CA ARG A 84 -7.07 -2.51 8.97
C ARG A 84 -6.24 -2.70 7.68
N GLY A 85 -5.36 -3.71 7.64
CA GLY A 85 -4.59 -4.09 6.45
C GLY A 85 -3.26 -3.37 6.31
N ILE A 86 -2.75 -2.73 7.35
CA ILE A 86 -1.38 -2.24 7.39
C ILE A 86 -0.44 -3.44 7.61
N LEU A 87 0.62 -3.52 6.82
CA LEU A 87 1.65 -4.52 7.02
C LEU A 87 2.50 -4.15 8.23
N LEU A 88 2.86 -5.13 9.04
CA LEU A 88 3.82 -4.95 10.11
C LEU A 88 5.14 -5.57 9.73
N ALA A 89 6.24 -4.92 10.06
CA ALA A 89 7.58 -5.47 9.93
C ALA A 89 8.44 -5.10 11.14
N ILE A 90 9.44 -5.92 11.42
CA ILE A 90 10.44 -5.69 12.47
C ILE A 90 11.76 -5.31 11.82
N SER A 91 12.42 -4.29 12.35
CA SER A 91 13.84 -4.02 12.13
C SER A 91 14.50 -3.78 13.48
N SER A 92 15.27 -4.75 13.98
CA SER A 92 15.85 -4.69 15.32
C SER A 92 17.27 -5.26 15.37
N LYS A 93 18.15 -4.61 16.12
CA LYS A 93 19.52 -5.06 16.40
C LYS A 93 19.49 -6.04 17.59
N ASN A 94 19.23 -7.30 17.30
CA ASN A 94 19.08 -8.37 18.29
C ASN A 94 19.50 -9.73 17.73
N ASN A 95 19.70 -10.69 18.61
CA ASN A 95 19.86 -12.08 18.24
C ASN A 95 18.49 -12.71 17.96
N LEU A 96 18.33 -13.29 16.79
CA LEU A 96 17.05 -13.88 16.37
C LEU A 96 16.56 -15.01 17.29
N SER A 97 17.50 -15.80 17.88
CA SER A 97 17.18 -16.85 18.84
C SER A 97 16.47 -16.32 20.08
N ASP A 98 17.01 -15.23 20.64
CA ASP A 98 16.52 -14.64 21.87
C ASP A 98 15.17 -13.97 21.65
N VAL A 99 15.00 -13.25 20.55
CA VAL A 99 13.69 -12.69 20.15
C VAL A 99 12.65 -13.79 19.95
N LYS A 100 12.99 -14.90 19.27
CA LYS A 100 12.07 -16.04 19.14
C LYS A 100 11.66 -16.62 20.48
N ARG A 101 12.58 -16.65 21.43
CA ARG A 101 12.31 -17.13 22.78
C ARG A 101 11.34 -16.20 23.51
N VAL A 102 11.52 -14.87 23.44
CA VAL A 102 10.56 -13.89 23.99
C VAL A 102 9.17 -14.12 23.42
N PHE A 103 9.04 -14.18 22.08
CA PHE A 103 7.72 -14.38 21.44
C PHE A 103 7.08 -15.74 21.72
N LYS A 104 7.86 -16.73 22.17
CA LYS A 104 7.34 -18.06 22.53
C LYS A 104 6.95 -18.17 24.01
N GLU A 105 7.74 -17.55 24.89
CA GLU A 105 7.66 -17.79 26.34
C GLU A 105 6.91 -16.69 27.11
N ASN A 106 6.87 -15.45 26.57
CA ASN A 106 6.21 -14.34 27.26
C ASN A 106 4.71 -14.26 26.91
N ASN A 107 3.86 -14.59 27.88
CA ASN A 107 2.40 -14.62 27.72
C ASN A 107 1.75 -13.22 27.69
N ASN A 108 2.47 -12.16 28.06
CA ASN A 108 1.96 -10.78 28.05
C ASN A 108 2.06 -10.13 26.68
N LEU A 109 2.71 -10.77 25.69
CA LEU A 109 2.77 -10.29 24.33
C LEU A 109 1.39 -10.32 23.67
N VAL A 110 0.96 -9.16 23.18
CA VAL A 110 -0.26 -9.01 22.35
C VAL A 110 0.00 -9.45 20.92
N LEU A 111 1.20 -9.15 20.41
CA LEU A 111 1.65 -9.50 19.06
C LEU A 111 2.42 -10.84 19.09
N SER A 112 2.35 -11.55 17.99
CA SER A 112 3.16 -12.75 17.72
C SER A 112 4.05 -12.53 16.49
N LEU A 113 5.13 -13.29 16.31
CA LEU A 113 5.95 -13.22 15.10
C LEU A 113 5.14 -13.46 13.81
N LYS A 114 4.01 -14.18 13.91
CA LYS A 114 3.10 -14.41 12.78
C LYS A 114 2.36 -13.14 12.35
N ASP A 115 2.34 -12.10 13.16
CA ASP A 115 1.68 -10.84 12.84
C ASP A 115 2.53 -9.96 11.93
N PHE A 116 3.82 -10.20 11.90
CA PHE A 116 4.76 -9.49 11.05
C PHE A 116 4.89 -10.16 9.68
N SER A 117 4.88 -9.34 8.63
CA SER A 117 5.00 -9.75 7.23
C SER A 117 6.45 -9.86 6.77
N SER A 118 7.38 -9.18 7.48
CA SER A 118 8.83 -9.26 7.31
C SER A 118 9.51 -9.02 8.66
N THR A 119 10.62 -9.72 8.91
CA THR A 119 11.38 -9.58 10.15
C THR A 119 12.88 -9.54 9.83
N GLN A 120 13.49 -8.38 10.05
CA GLN A 120 14.92 -8.16 9.94
C GLN A 120 15.47 -7.99 11.36
N ILE A 121 15.87 -9.11 11.97
CA ILE A 121 16.43 -9.18 13.32
C ILE A 121 17.89 -9.63 13.16
N ASN A 122 18.78 -8.67 13.17
CA ASN A 122 20.20 -8.84 12.93
C ASN A 122 20.94 -7.56 13.38
N TRP A 123 22.27 -7.55 13.30
CA TRP A 123 23.12 -6.45 13.73
C TRP A 123 23.44 -5.42 12.64
N GLU A 124 22.77 -5.50 11.48
CA GLU A 124 22.93 -4.52 10.43
C GLU A 124 22.16 -3.22 10.73
N ASP A 125 22.50 -2.14 10.02
CA ASP A 125 21.86 -0.86 10.20
C ASP A 125 20.38 -0.89 9.75
N LYS A 126 19.56 -0.04 10.38
CA LYS A 126 18.13 0.02 10.16
C LYS A 126 17.77 0.39 8.70
N ALA A 127 18.56 1.25 8.06
CA ALA A 127 18.30 1.68 6.68
C ALA A 127 18.46 0.49 5.71
N THR A 128 19.52 -0.30 5.84
CA THR A 128 19.73 -1.53 5.06
C THR A 128 18.59 -2.51 5.28
N ASN A 129 18.16 -2.70 6.52
CA ASN A 129 17.05 -3.59 6.85
C ASN A 129 15.72 -3.11 6.26
N ILE A 130 15.44 -1.80 6.26
CA ILE A 130 14.24 -1.22 5.64
C ILE A 130 14.23 -1.43 4.12
N HIS A 131 15.37 -1.30 3.45
CA HIS A 131 15.49 -1.63 2.02
C HIS A 131 15.17 -3.11 1.75
N ARG A 132 15.63 -4.03 2.60
CA ARG A 132 15.29 -5.46 2.49
C ARG A 132 13.79 -5.69 2.69
N ILE A 133 13.20 -5.09 3.71
CA ILE A 133 11.75 -5.16 3.98
C ILE A 133 10.96 -4.67 2.76
N ALA A 134 11.33 -3.51 2.18
CA ALA A 134 10.69 -2.98 0.98
C ALA A 134 10.75 -3.96 -0.20
N LYS A 135 11.91 -4.56 -0.43
CA LYS A 135 12.14 -5.58 -1.47
C LYS A 135 11.37 -6.87 -1.21
N GLU A 136 11.37 -7.36 0.02
CA GLU A 136 10.62 -8.56 0.42
C GLU A 136 9.12 -8.39 0.23
N LEU A 137 8.59 -7.25 0.66
CA LEU A 137 7.17 -6.92 0.57
C LEU A 137 6.78 -6.35 -0.81
N ASN A 138 7.74 -6.09 -1.69
CA ASN A 138 7.51 -5.47 -3.00
C ASN A 138 6.66 -4.19 -2.90
N ILE A 139 7.06 -3.28 -2.01
CA ILE A 139 6.45 -1.96 -1.81
C ILE A 139 7.49 -0.86 -1.98
N GLY A 140 7.04 0.34 -2.37
CA GLY A 140 7.93 1.51 -2.43
C GLY A 140 8.31 1.97 -1.02
N LEU A 141 9.53 2.51 -0.87
CA LEU A 141 10.03 3.10 0.37
C LEU A 141 9.11 4.21 0.88
N ASP A 142 8.50 4.98 -0.02
CA ASP A 142 7.51 6.01 0.26
C ASP A 142 6.20 5.49 0.90
N SER A 143 6.00 4.18 0.90
CA SER A 143 4.85 3.52 1.54
C SER A 143 5.16 3.00 2.94
N ILE A 144 6.40 3.18 3.43
CA ILE A 144 6.89 2.69 4.72
C ILE A 144 6.89 3.81 5.75
N VAL A 145 6.53 3.44 6.97
CA VAL A 145 6.68 4.25 8.18
C VAL A 145 7.63 3.53 9.11
N PHE A 146 8.58 4.26 9.69
CA PHE A 146 9.52 3.74 10.67
C PHE A 146 9.23 4.34 12.05
N PHE A 147 9.18 3.46 13.06
CA PHE A 147 8.96 3.80 14.46
C PHE A 147 10.04 3.13 15.32
N ASP A 148 10.83 3.94 16.01
CA ASP A 148 11.94 3.51 16.84
C ASP A 148 12.10 4.51 17.99
N ASN A 149 12.28 4.04 19.22
CA ASN A 149 12.47 4.91 20.38
C ASN A 149 13.84 5.62 20.34
N ASN A 150 14.85 5.03 19.68
CA ASN A 150 16.20 5.59 19.63
C ASN A 150 16.30 6.76 18.61
N PRO A 151 16.56 7.99 19.04
CA PRO A 151 16.66 9.13 18.15
C PRO A 151 17.79 9.01 17.11
N LEU A 152 18.91 8.35 17.45
CA LEU A 152 20.03 8.16 16.53
C LEU A 152 19.65 7.26 15.35
N GLU A 153 18.88 6.20 15.61
CA GLU A 153 18.39 5.31 14.55
C GLU A 153 17.36 6.03 13.65
N ARG A 154 16.50 6.86 14.24
CA ARG A 154 15.56 7.69 13.47
C ARG A 154 16.27 8.67 12.55
N GLU A 155 17.26 9.41 13.08
CA GLU A 155 18.04 10.38 12.28
C GLU A 155 18.85 9.67 11.18
N TRP A 156 19.42 8.50 11.47
CA TRP A 156 20.10 7.69 10.47
C TRP A 156 19.19 7.31 9.31
N VAL A 157 17.99 6.80 9.60
CA VAL A 157 17.01 6.42 8.58
C VAL A 157 16.55 7.65 7.79
N LYS A 158 16.23 8.78 8.42
CA LYS A 158 15.89 10.04 7.72
C LYS A 158 16.98 10.46 6.74
N LYS A 159 18.23 10.40 7.17
CA LYS A 159 19.39 10.78 6.35
C LYS A 159 19.62 9.84 5.17
N LYS A 160 19.46 8.52 5.39
CA LYS A 160 19.79 7.49 4.40
C LYS A 160 18.64 7.19 3.44
N ILE A 161 17.41 7.31 3.90
CA ILE A 161 16.21 6.97 3.14
C ILE A 161 15.14 8.06 3.34
N PRO A 162 15.29 9.24 2.73
CA PRO A 162 14.35 10.36 2.92
C PRO A 162 12.92 10.07 2.44
N GLU A 163 12.70 9.02 1.65
CA GLU A 163 11.38 8.58 1.21
C GLU A 163 10.56 7.90 2.32
N VAL A 164 11.23 7.32 3.31
CA VAL A 164 10.59 6.68 4.47
C VAL A 164 10.05 7.75 5.41
N SER A 165 8.80 7.60 5.82
CA SER A 165 8.25 8.48 6.85
C SER A 165 8.71 8.01 8.23
N VAL A 166 9.52 8.79 8.91
CA VAL A 166 9.97 8.51 10.27
C VAL A 166 9.08 9.27 11.25
N ILE A 167 8.50 8.57 12.23
CA ILE A 167 7.70 9.21 13.28
C ILE A 167 8.64 9.83 14.31
N GLU A 168 8.36 11.06 14.68
CA GLU A 168 8.99 11.67 15.87
C GLU A 168 8.36 11.03 17.10
N VAL A 169 9.20 10.42 17.90
CA VAL A 169 8.80 9.65 19.07
C VAL A 169 9.22 10.40 20.33
N SER A 170 8.28 10.60 21.24
CA SER A 170 8.49 11.22 22.53
C SER A 170 9.47 10.39 23.37
N GLU A 171 10.21 11.04 24.27
CA GLU A 171 11.08 10.33 25.22
C GLU A 171 10.26 9.50 26.21
N ASP A 172 9.06 9.98 26.58
CA ASP A 172 8.13 9.22 27.43
C ASP A 172 7.34 8.22 26.61
N HIS A 173 7.57 6.97 26.86
CA HIS A 173 6.88 5.82 26.23
C HIS A 173 5.35 5.82 26.42
N ASN A 174 4.82 6.58 27.38
CA ASN A 174 3.37 6.72 27.56
C ASN A 174 2.72 7.43 26.36
N HIS A 175 3.47 8.25 25.61
CA HIS A 175 2.99 8.99 24.44
C HIS A 175 3.17 8.26 23.10
N PHE A 176 3.79 7.07 23.07
CA PHE A 176 4.03 6.32 21.81
C PHE A 176 2.76 6.06 21.01
N LEU A 177 1.66 5.78 21.69
CA LEU A 177 0.36 5.59 21.03
C LEU A 177 -0.11 6.89 20.38
N GLU A 178 0.01 8.01 21.09
CA GLU A 178 -0.38 9.34 20.64
C GLU A 178 0.53 9.80 19.49
N ASP A 179 1.84 9.60 19.58
CA ASP A 179 2.80 9.91 18.51
C ASP A 179 2.43 9.17 17.21
N LEU A 180 2.11 7.87 17.33
CA LEU A 180 1.68 7.06 16.19
C LEU A 180 0.35 7.57 15.60
N GLU A 181 -0.64 7.92 16.44
CA GLU A 181 -1.94 8.43 15.99
C GLU A 181 -1.85 9.83 15.39
N ASN A 182 -1.10 10.73 16.02
CA ASN A 182 -0.93 12.11 15.57
C ASN A 182 -0.14 12.21 14.27
N SER A 183 0.64 11.20 13.91
CA SER A 183 1.28 11.12 12.59
C SER A 183 0.28 11.14 11.44
N CYS A 184 -0.96 10.68 11.65
CA CYS A 184 -2.03 10.56 10.65
C CYS A 184 -1.62 9.75 9.39
N LEU A 185 -0.49 9.03 9.43
CA LEU A 185 0.09 8.35 8.26
C LEU A 185 -0.72 7.14 7.81
N PHE A 186 -1.53 6.58 8.69
CA PHE A 186 -2.36 5.40 8.44
C PHE A 186 -3.85 5.70 8.38
N ASP A 187 -4.23 6.98 8.33
CA ASP A 187 -5.63 7.39 8.25
C ASP A 187 -6.24 7.01 6.91
N GLN A 188 -7.47 6.53 6.97
CA GLN A 188 -8.29 6.18 5.80
C GLN A 188 -9.77 6.25 6.16
N PHE A 189 -10.61 6.69 5.21
CA PHE A 189 -12.05 6.84 5.44
C PHE A 189 -12.78 5.50 5.59
N PHE A 190 -12.29 4.46 4.90
CA PHE A 190 -12.89 3.12 4.97
C PHE A 190 -11.82 2.05 4.79
N VAL A 191 -12.08 0.88 5.32
CA VAL A 191 -11.25 -0.32 5.19
C VAL A 191 -11.98 -1.29 4.28
N SER A 192 -11.42 -1.58 3.10
CA SER A 192 -12.02 -2.55 2.18
C SER A 192 -11.74 -3.99 2.64
N GLU A 193 -12.54 -4.95 2.14
CA GLU A 193 -12.29 -6.37 2.40
C GLU A 193 -10.92 -6.83 1.87
N GLU A 194 -10.43 -6.24 0.78
CA GLU A 194 -9.08 -6.49 0.30
C GLU A 194 -8.01 -5.93 1.25
N ASP A 195 -8.26 -4.80 1.90
CA ASP A 195 -7.35 -4.28 2.93
C ASP A 195 -7.23 -5.26 4.09
N LYS A 196 -8.33 -5.75 4.62
CA LYS A 196 -8.35 -6.76 5.70
C LYS A 196 -7.61 -8.04 5.29
N ARG A 197 -7.71 -8.44 4.02
CA ARG A 197 -7.03 -9.64 3.49
C ARG A 197 -5.56 -9.39 3.11
N ARG A 198 -5.08 -8.14 3.13
CA ARG A 198 -3.74 -7.77 2.64
C ARG A 198 -2.63 -8.60 3.32
N ASN A 199 -2.63 -8.70 4.63
CA ASN A 199 -1.64 -9.48 5.36
C ASN A 199 -1.60 -10.97 4.92
N LYS A 200 -2.77 -11.57 4.67
CA LYS A 200 -2.88 -12.94 4.15
C LYS A 200 -2.28 -13.04 2.75
N MET A 201 -2.54 -12.06 1.89
CA MET A 201 -2.01 -12.02 0.52
C MET A 201 -0.48 -11.93 0.51
N TYR A 202 0.13 -11.13 1.39
CA TYR A 202 1.59 -11.04 1.49
C TYR A 202 2.23 -12.34 1.99
N LYS A 203 1.60 -13.05 2.92
CA LYS A 203 2.04 -14.38 3.32
C LYS A 203 1.98 -15.39 2.16
N GLN A 204 0.96 -15.30 1.32
CA GLN A 204 0.85 -16.09 0.10
C GLN A 204 1.97 -15.73 -0.89
N ASP A 205 2.29 -14.44 -1.05
CA ASP A 205 3.39 -13.99 -1.91
C ASP A 205 4.75 -14.50 -1.41
N PHE A 206 4.97 -14.55 -0.11
CA PHE A 206 6.17 -15.17 0.44
C PHE A 206 6.29 -16.66 0.07
N LYS A 207 5.18 -17.43 0.16
CA LYS A 207 5.14 -18.83 -0.29
C LYS A 207 5.46 -18.96 -1.78
N ARG A 208 4.98 -18.02 -2.61
CA ARG A 208 5.29 -17.97 -4.06
C ARG A 208 6.76 -17.72 -4.32
N LYS A 209 7.37 -16.74 -3.62
CA LYS A 209 8.81 -16.46 -3.73
C LYS A 209 9.65 -17.69 -3.37
N LYS A 210 9.26 -18.40 -2.30
CA LYS A 210 9.91 -19.67 -1.91
C LYS A 210 9.71 -20.77 -2.94
N ALA A 211 8.56 -20.82 -3.63
CA ALA A 211 8.34 -21.75 -4.72
C ALA A 211 9.16 -21.38 -5.97
N LEU A 212 9.29 -20.08 -6.27
CA LEU A 212 10.13 -19.58 -7.36
C LEU A 212 11.60 -19.96 -7.16
N SER A 213 12.15 -19.78 -5.94
CA SER A 213 13.54 -20.12 -5.65
C SER A 213 13.86 -21.62 -5.78
N LYS A 214 12.84 -22.47 -5.85
CA LYS A 214 12.97 -23.92 -6.05
C LYS A 214 12.73 -24.34 -7.50
N SER A 215 12.37 -23.44 -8.39
CA SER A 215 12.11 -23.73 -9.80
C SER A 215 13.36 -23.46 -10.63
N GLU A 216 13.67 -24.33 -11.58
CA GLU A 216 14.85 -24.21 -12.43
C GLU A 216 14.74 -23.05 -13.41
N ASN A 217 13.52 -22.78 -13.91
CA ASN A 217 13.27 -21.64 -14.80
C ASN A 217 11.97 -20.92 -14.46
N TYR A 218 11.87 -19.65 -14.93
CA TYR A 218 10.76 -18.77 -14.63
C TYR A 218 9.46 -19.15 -15.35
N GLU A 219 9.54 -19.72 -16.56
CA GLU A 219 8.35 -20.09 -17.33
C GLU A 219 7.63 -21.27 -16.69
N ASP A 220 8.37 -22.29 -16.24
CA ASP A 220 7.79 -23.44 -15.56
C ASP A 220 7.21 -23.05 -14.21
N PHE A 221 7.84 -22.14 -13.50
CA PHE A 221 7.24 -21.54 -12.30
C PHE A 221 5.91 -20.89 -12.62
N LEU A 222 5.82 -20.01 -13.65
CA LEU A 222 4.55 -19.36 -14.04
C LEU A 222 3.47 -20.38 -14.42
N LYS A 223 3.80 -21.38 -15.20
CA LYS A 223 2.86 -22.50 -15.53
C LYS A 223 2.38 -23.20 -14.27
N SER A 224 3.30 -23.48 -13.35
CA SER A 224 2.98 -24.15 -12.08
C SER A 224 2.02 -23.37 -11.19
N LEU A 225 1.94 -22.06 -11.32
CA LEU A 225 1.05 -21.20 -10.53
C LEU A 225 -0.43 -21.41 -10.88
N LYS A 226 -0.74 -21.94 -12.06
CA LYS A 226 -2.13 -22.08 -12.57
C LYS A 226 -2.90 -20.76 -12.49
N ILE A 227 -2.30 -19.70 -13.04
CA ILE A 227 -2.84 -18.33 -13.00
C ILE A 227 -4.21 -18.30 -13.71
N LYS A 228 -5.19 -17.70 -13.02
CA LYS A 228 -6.52 -17.41 -13.55
C LYS A 228 -6.79 -15.91 -13.48
N THR A 229 -7.22 -15.32 -14.59
CA THR A 229 -7.63 -13.91 -14.64
C THR A 229 -9.10 -13.82 -15.06
N GLU A 230 -9.83 -12.92 -14.43
CA GLU A 230 -11.22 -12.61 -14.77
C GLU A 230 -11.34 -11.10 -15.00
N ILE A 231 -11.80 -10.70 -16.20
CA ILE A 231 -11.97 -9.28 -16.58
C ILE A 231 -13.45 -8.99 -16.74
N LYS A 232 -13.94 -8.05 -15.94
CA LYS A 232 -15.35 -7.64 -15.93
C LYS A 232 -15.51 -6.12 -16.05
N PRO A 233 -16.64 -5.64 -16.58
CA PRO A 233 -17.01 -4.24 -16.44
C PRO A 233 -17.02 -3.82 -14.96
N VAL A 234 -16.66 -2.57 -14.71
CA VAL A 234 -16.75 -2.00 -13.37
C VAL A 234 -18.21 -1.86 -12.95
N SER A 235 -18.52 -2.26 -11.73
CA SER A 235 -19.86 -2.19 -11.13
C SER A 235 -19.83 -1.39 -9.84
N SER A 236 -21.01 -1.12 -9.27
CA SER A 236 -21.15 -0.48 -7.94
C SER A 236 -20.41 -1.23 -6.83
N PHE A 237 -20.29 -2.55 -6.93
CA PHE A 237 -19.54 -3.39 -5.97
C PHE A 237 -18.02 -3.29 -6.13
N THR A 238 -17.52 -3.00 -7.34
CA THR A 238 -16.09 -3.03 -7.64
C THR A 238 -15.46 -1.65 -7.73
N ILE A 239 -16.25 -0.59 -7.87
CA ILE A 239 -15.78 0.76 -8.12
C ILE A 239 -14.93 1.32 -6.99
N GLN A 240 -15.29 1.05 -5.73
CA GLN A 240 -14.51 1.49 -4.56
C GLN A 240 -13.09 0.93 -4.62
N ARG A 241 -12.98 -0.36 -5.00
CA ARG A 241 -11.67 -0.99 -5.17
C ARG A 241 -10.90 -0.44 -6.35
N CYS A 242 -11.56 -0.12 -7.46
CA CYS A 242 -10.93 0.53 -8.61
C CYS A 242 -10.36 1.91 -8.24
N ALA A 243 -11.13 2.73 -7.54
CA ALA A 243 -10.68 4.03 -7.03
C ALA A 243 -9.49 3.88 -6.07
N GLN A 244 -9.55 2.91 -5.16
CA GLN A 244 -8.45 2.62 -4.25
C GLN A 244 -7.16 2.23 -5.00
N LEU A 245 -7.25 1.44 -6.08
CA LEU A 245 -6.10 1.11 -6.92
C LEU A 245 -5.52 2.35 -7.59
N VAL A 246 -6.36 3.20 -8.16
CA VAL A 246 -5.96 4.47 -8.80
C VAL A 246 -5.20 5.36 -7.81
N GLN A 247 -5.67 5.45 -6.57
CA GLN A 247 -5.04 6.28 -5.55
C GLN A 247 -3.76 5.71 -4.97
N ARG A 248 -3.68 4.38 -4.80
CA ARG A 248 -2.57 3.73 -4.06
C ARG A 248 -1.48 3.14 -4.94
N THR A 249 -1.66 3.10 -6.27
CA THR A 249 -0.67 2.52 -7.18
C THR A 249 0.24 3.60 -7.74
N ASN A 250 1.55 3.42 -7.56
CA ASN A 250 2.58 4.32 -8.07
C ASN A 250 3.39 3.69 -9.21
N GLN A 251 3.83 2.42 -9.04
CA GLN A 251 4.77 1.76 -9.96
C GLN A 251 4.17 1.46 -11.34
N PHE A 252 2.91 1.06 -11.39
CA PHE A 252 2.22 0.80 -12.66
C PHE A 252 0.90 1.58 -12.72
N ASN A 253 1.03 2.89 -12.75
CA ASN A 253 -0.03 3.85 -13.02
C ASN A 253 0.43 4.73 -14.19
N LEU A 254 -0.21 4.58 -15.35
CA LEU A 254 0.26 5.22 -16.58
C LEU A 254 0.03 6.72 -16.58
N THR A 255 -1.10 7.18 -16.05
CA THR A 255 -1.49 8.60 -16.12
C THR A 255 -1.27 9.36 -14.80
N ASN A 256 -1.04 8.64 -13.70
CA ASN A 256 -0.92 9.20 -12.35
C ASN A 256 -2.12 10.04 -11.86
N TYR A 257 -3.25 9.98 -12.55
CA TYR A 257 -4.49 10.57 -12.06
C TYR A 257 -4.96 9.84 -10.79
N ARG A 258 -5.58 10.57 -9.86
CA ARG A 258 -5.98 10.09 -8.53
C ARG A 258 -7.49 10.26 -8.32
N TYR A 259 -8.28 9.70 -9.24
CA TYR A 259 -9.72 9.83 -9.22
C TYR A 259 -10.37 9.24 -7.97
N GLN A 260 -11.33 9.97 -7.43
CA GLN A 260 -12.26 9.50 -6.40
C GLN A 260 -13.40 8.68 -7.05
N VAL A 261 -14.16 7.98 -6.20
CA VAL A 261 -15.27 7.13 -6.66
C VAL A 261 -16.27 7.91 -7.53
N ASN A 262 -16.67 9.12 -7.08
CA ASN A 262 -17.64 9.94 -7.80
C ASN A 262 -17.13 10.39 -9.18
N GLU A 263 -15.83 10.69 -9.30
CA GLU A 263 -15.24 11.07 -10.59
C GLU A 263 -15.24 9.89 -11.55
N ILE A 264 -14.87 8.68 -11.09
CA ILE A 264 -14.94 7.47 -11.91
C ILE A 264 -16.39 7.17 -12.33
N LEU A 265 -17.36 7.33 -11.41
CA LEU A 265 -18.79 7.16 -11.73
C LEU A 265 -19.24 8.13 -12.82
N ASN A 266 -18.84 9.38 -12.75
CA ASN A 266 -19.19 10.39 -13.75
C ASN A 266 -18.64 10.02 -15.14
N PHE A 267 -17.37 9.60 -15.23
CA PHE A 267 -16.82 9.07 -16.48
C PHE A 267 -17.61 7.87 -17.02
N LEU A 268 -18.01 6.95 -16.13
CA LEU A 268 -18.74 5.73 -16.56
C LEU A 268 -20.17 6.01 -17.03
N LYS A 269 -20.79 7.11 -16.59
CA LYS A 269 -22.08 7.59 -17.13
C LYS A 269 -21.95 8.15 -18.55
N GLU A 270 -20.80 8.72 -18.91
CA GLU A 270 -20.50 9.31 -20.20
C GLU A 270 -19.91 8.23 -21.11
N LYS A 271 -20.57 7.69 -22.04
CA LYS A 271 -20.08 6.78 -23.14
C LYS A 271 -18.63 6.27 -23.00
N SER A 272 -18.22 5.89 -21.79
CA SER A 272 -16.89 5.36 -21.47
C SER A 272 -16.91 3.85 -21.23
N ILE A 273 -15.75 3.22 -21.11
CA ILE A 273 -15.58 1.80 -20.80
C ILE A 273 -14.69 1.71 -19.56
N GLY A 274 -15.19 1.08 -18.50
CA GLY A 274 -14.39 0.73 -17.33
C GLY A 274 -14.28 -0.79 -17.20
N LEU A 275 -13.04 -1.31 -17.10
CA LEU A 275 -12.77 -2.73 -16.90
C LEU A 275 -11.92 -2.92 -15.64
N SER A 276 -12.28 -3.91 -14.83
CA SER A 276 -11.49 -4.40 -13.73
C SER A 276 -10.99 -5.82 -14.00
N ILE A 277 -9.78 -6.14 -13.53
CA ILE A 277 -9.21 -7.48 -13.63
C ILE A 277 -8.96 -8.05 -12.24
N LYS A 278 -9.48 -9.25 -12.02
CA LYS A 278 -9.23 -10.08 -10.85
C LYS A 278 -8.17 -11.12 -11.18
N LEU A 279 -7.32 -11.46 -10.22
CA LEU A 279 -6.25 -12.44 -10.35
C LEU A 279 -6.36 -13.47 -9.22
N SER A 280 -6.18 -14.75 -9.56
CA SER A 280 -6.00 -15.82 -8.59
C SER A 280 -4.98 -16.84 -9.10
N ASP A 281 -4.38 -17.61 -8.19
CA ASP A 281 -3.49 -18.73 -8.49
C ASP A 281 -3.63 -19.84 -7.44
N LYS A 282 -2.82 -20.91 -7.56
CA LYS A 282 -2.88 -22.06 -6.61
C LYS A 282 -2.62 -21.68 -5.14
N PHE A 283 -2.00 -20.54 -4.87
CA PHE A 283 -1.72 -20.10 -3.50
C PHE A 283 -2.81 -19.20 -2.93
N GLY A 284 -3.68 -18.63 -3.78
CA GLY A 284 -4.83 -17.86 -3.34
C GLY A 284 -5.33 -16.79 -4.30
N ASP A 285 -6.30 -16.03 -3.81
CA ASP A 285 -6.99 -14.96 -4.53
C ASP A 285 -6.35 -13.61 -4.18
N TYR A 286 -5.98 -12.85 -5.20
CA TYR A 286 -5.44 -11.48 -5.07
C TYR A 286 -6.54 -10.42 -5.07
N GLY A 287 -7.78 -10.82 -5.37
CA GLY A 287 -8.88 -9.88 -5.60
C GLY A 287 -8.68 -9.07 -6.89
N ILE A 288 -9.27 -7.87 -6.93
CA ILE A 288 -9.11 -6.96 -8.07
C ILE A 288 -7.72 -6.31 -7.98
N VAL A 289 -6.92 -6.57 -9.01
CA VAL A 289 -5.51 -6.15 -9.09
C VAL A 289 -5.25 -5.11 -10.17
N GLY A 290 -6.20 -4.84 -11.06
CA GLY A 290 -6.03 -3.82 -12.09
C GLY A 290 -7.35 -3.17 -12.49
N PHE A 291 -7.24 -1.95 -13.00
CA PHE A 291 -8.35 -1.16 -13.51
C PHE A 291 -7.89 -0.38 -14.74
N CYS A 292 -8.74 -0.39 -15.76
CA CYS A 292 -8.54 0.38 -16.97
C CYS A 292 -9.84 1.12 -17.32
N MET A 293 -9.73 2.39 -17.67
CA MET A 293 -10.84 3.21 -18.13
C MET A 293 -10.48 3.90 -19.46
N ALA A 294 -11.35 3.75 -20.44
CA ALA A 294 -11.26 4.43 -21.71
C ALA A 294 -12.44 5.34 -21.94
N VAL A 295 -12.18 6.57 -22.37
CA VAL A 295 -13.19 7.59 -22.67
C VAL A 295 -13.23 7.87 -24.17
N LYS A 296 -14.42 8.07 -24.73
CA LYS A 296 -14.61 8.40 -26.13
C LYS A 296 -14.27 9.86 -26.36
N LYS A 297 -13.30 10.14 -27.23
CA LYS A 297 -12.90 11.51 -27.60
C LYS A 297 -13.72 12.10 -28.74
N ASN A 298 -13.97 11.29 -29.77
CA ASN A 298 -14.80 11.61 -30.92
C ASN A 298 -15.40 10.32 -31.50
N GLN A 299 -15.95 10.35 -32.69
CA GLN A 299 -16.58 9.18 -33.31
C GLN A 299 -15.63 7.97 -33.47
N ASN A 300 -14.35 8.21 -33.73
CA ASN A 300 -13.38 7.18 -34.06
C ASN A 300 -12.35 6.92 -32.96
N ASP A 301 -12.08 7.92 -32.10
CA ASP A 301 -10.94 7.90 -31.17
C ASP A 301 -11.36 7.66 -29.74
N TRP A 302 -10.64 6.75 -29.09
CA TRP A 302 -10.79 6.44 -27.68
C TRP A 302 -9.47 6.70 -26.94
N LEU A 303 -9.56 7.37 -25.81
CA LEU A 303 -8.43 7.65 -24.93
C LEU A 303 -8.45 6.73 -23.73
N ILE A 304 -7.37 5.98 -23.50
CA ILE A 304 -7.14 5.29 -22.23
C ILE A 304 -6.76 6.36 -21.21
N ASN A 305 -7.76 6.75 -20.43
CA ASN A 305 -7.66 7.82 -19.44
C ASN A 305 -7.04 7.34 -18.13
N THR A 306 -7.26 6.07 -17.79
CA THR A 306 -6.69 5.46 -16.58
C THR A 306 -6.27 4.04 -16.87
N PHE A 307 -5.06 3.68 -16.44
CA PHE A 307 -4.57 2.31 -16.48
C PHE A 307 -3.67 2.05 -15.28
N VAL A 308 -4.12 1.21 -14.38
CA VAL A 308 -3.38 0.86 -13.16
C VAL A 308 -3.37 -0.64 -12.92
N VAL A 309 -2.22 -1.15 -12.49
CA VAL A 309 -2.06 -2.54 -12.05
C VAL A 309 -1.27 -2.57 -10.75
N SER A 310 -1.79 -3.29 -9.77
CA SER A 310 -1.13 -3.48 -8.48
C SER A 310 0.25 -4.11 -8.66
N CYS A 311 1.27 -3.62 -7.95
CA CYS A 311 2.62 -4.17 -7.97
C CYS A 311 2.67 -5.68 -7.66
N ARG A 312 1.73 -6.20 -6.88
CA ARG A 312 1.62 -7.63 -6.56
C ARG A 312 1.28 -8.52 -7.76
N ALA A 313 0.69 -7.95 -8.80
CA ALA A 313 0.24 -8.70 -9.99
C ALA A 313 1.18 -8.54 -11.20
N LEU A 314 2.16 -7.66 -11.12
CA LEU A 314 3.10 -7.41 -12.23
C LEU A 314 3.93 -8.64 -12.59
N GLY A 315 4.29 -8.75 -13.88
CA GLY A 315 5.05 -9.88 -14.41
C GLY A 315 4.25 -11.17 -14.58
N ARG A 316 2.91 -11.11 -14.48
CA ARG A 316 2.00 -12.26 -14.68
C ARG A 316 1.06 -12.06 -15.87
N ASN A 317 1.45 -11.22 -16.79
CA ASN A 317 0.71 -10.87 -18.01
C ASN A 317 -0.68 -10.24 -17.78
N VAL A 318 -0.95 -9.76 -16.55
CA VAL A 318 -2.22 -9.15 -16.15
C VAL A 318 -2.45 -7.85 -16.90
N GLU A 319 -1.40 -7.03 -17.01
CA GLU A 319 -1.41 -5.75 -17.71
C GLU A 319 -1.74 -5.91 -19.19
N ASN A 320 -1.15 -6.90 -19.85
CA ASN A 320 -1.40 -7.17 -21.27
C ASN A 320 -2.82 -7.69 -21.50
N ASN A 321 -3.29 -8.61 -20.63
CA ASN A 321 -4.64 -9.14 -20.71
C ASN A 321 -5.70 -8.04 -20.56
N LEU A 322 -5.51 -7.13 -19.60
CA LEU A 322 -6.42 -6.03 -19.35
C LEU A 322 -6.48 -5.06 -20.54
N LEU A 323 -5.31 -4.69 -21.10
CA LEU A 323 -5.25 -3.80 -22.27
C LEU A 323 -5.87 -4.46 -23.50
N ASN A 324 -5.53 -5.72 -23.78
CA ASN A 324 -6.10 -6.45 -24.91
C ASN A 324 -7.62 -6.53 -24.83
N LYS A 325 -8.18 -6.81 -23.65
CA LYS A 325 -9.63 -6.81 -23.47
C LYS A 325 -10.25 -5.43 -23.67
N MET A 326 -9.56 -4.37 -23.23
CA MET A 326 -10.00 -2.98 -23.48
C MET A 326 -10.01 -2.67 -24.98
N ILE A 327 -8.97 -3.05 -25.72
CA ILE A 327 -8.88 -2.88 -27.17
C ILE A 327 -10.07 -3.55 -27.86
N VAL A 328 -10.39 -4.81 -27.47
CA VAL A 328 -11.55 -5.53 -28.02
C VAL A 328 -12.85 -4.78 -27.72
N LYS A 329 -13.04 -4.30 -26.48
CA LYS A 329 -14.25 -3.56 -26.09
C LYS A 329 -14.41 -2.23 -26.83
N ILE A 330 -13.31 -1.52 -27.09
CA ILE A 330 -13.31 -0.30 -27.89
C ILE A 330 -13.69 -0.61 -29.35
N LYS A 331 -13.15 -1.70 -29.89
CA LYS A 331 -13.46 -2.15 -31.27
C LYS A 331 -14.94 -2.55 -31.41
N GLU A 332 -15.51 -3.29 -30.44
CA GLU A 332 -16.93 -3.62 -30.39
C GLU A 332 -17.83 -2.38 -30.40
N ARG A 333 -17.34 -1.23 -29.86
CA ARG A 333 -18.05 0.07 -29.87
C ARG A 333 -17.70 0.97 -31.07
N GLY A 334 -17.09 0.42 -32.11
CA GLY A 334 -16.78 1.13 -33.34
C GLY A 334 -15.55 2.05 -33.27
N GLY A 335 -14.74 1.95 -32.21
CA GLY A 335 -13.49 2.71 -32.12
C GLY A 335 -12.47 2.26 -33.15
N LYS A 336 -11.98 3.20 -33.94
CA LYS A 336 -10.95 2.95 -34.98
C LYS A 336 -9.54 3.22 -34.49
N GLN A 337 -9.39 4.14 -33.55
CA GLN A 337 -8.08 4.54 -33.01
C GLN A 337 -8.10 4.54 -31.48
N ILE A 338 -7.03 4.05 -30.88
CA ILE A 338 -6.82 4.03 -29.44
C ILE A 338 -5.62 4.90 -29.11
N LEU A 339 -5.85 5.85 -28.20
CA LEU A 339 -4.85 6.78 -27.73
C LEU A 339 -4.46 6.37 -26.29
N GLY A 340 -3.18 6.18 -26.03
CA GLY A 340 -2.62 5.99 -24.70
C GLY A 340 -1.81 7.20 -24.27
N ILE A 341 -1.78 7.48 -22.98
CA ILE A 341 -0.92 8.51 -22.37
C ILE A 341 -0.07 7.85 -21.28
N ILE A 342 1.18 8.28 -21.19
CA ILE A 342 2.05 7.97 -20.05
C ILE A 342 2.59 9.29 -19.49
N ASN A 343 2.13 9.63 -18.27
CA ASN A 343 2.72 10.70 -17.50
C ASN A 343 3.91 10.13 -16.72
N ARG A 344 5.12 10.38 -17.26
CA ARG A 344 6.35 9.78 -16.74
C ARG A 344 6.71 10.36 -15.38
N THR A 345 7.04 9.50 -14.43
CA THR A 345 7.57 9.84 -13.12
C THR A 345 8.69 8.87 -12.77
N GLU A 346 9.50 9.23 -11.77
CA GLU A 346 10.52 8.33 -11.21
C GLU A 346 9.92 7.02 -10.68
N LYS A 347 8.68 7.07 -10.19
CA LYS A 347 7.99 5.93 -9.56
C LYS A 347 7.42 4.94 -10.58
N ASN A 348 7.08 5.38 -11.81
CA ASN A 348 6.47 4.51 -12.82
C ASN A 348 7.39 4.12 -13.97
N LYS A 349 8.70 4.18 -13.78
CA LYS A 349 9.71 3.86 -14.82
C LYS A 349 9.45 2.56 -15.57
N MET A 350 9.01 1.51 -14.84
CA MET A 350 8.74 0.21 -15.44
C MET A 350 7.60 0.21 -16.46
N ALA A 351 6.70 1.19 -16.39
CA ALA A 351 5.56 1.33 -17.29
C ALA A 351 5.88 2.18 -18.56
N HIS A 352 7.05 2.83 -18.64
CA HIS A 352 7.37 3.79 -19.69
C HIS A 352 7.38 3.20 -21.10
N LYS A 353 7.66 1.90 -21.25
CA LYS A 353 7.69 1.20 -22.54
C LYS A 353 6.41 0.36 -22.79
N PHE A 354 5.43 0.37 -21.89
CA PHE A 354 4.28 -0.52 -21.92
C PHE A 354 3.52 -0.49 -23.27
N TYR A 355 3.11 0.68 -23.72
CA TYR A 355 2.39 0.81 -24.99
C TYR A 355 3.25 0.42 -26.20
N LEU A 356 4.53 0.79 -26.21
CA LEU A 356 5.46 0.45 -27.31
C LEU A 356 5.61 -1.07 -27.45
N ASN A 357 5.76 -1.77 -26.33
CA ASN A 357 5.88 -3.23 -26.30
C ASN A 357 4.61 -3.95 -26.81
N LEU A 358 3.47 -3.25 -26.84
CA LEU A 358 2.18 -3.77 -27.34
C LEU A 358 1.79 -3.21 -28.72
N GLY A 359 2.78 -2.66 -29.45
CA GLY A 359 2.62 -2.26 -30.83
C GLY A 359 1.93 -0.92 -31.04
N PHE A 360 1.89 -0.05 -30.01
CA PHE A 360 1.48 1.33 -30.20
C PHE A 360 2.63 2.16 -30.76
N LYS A 361 2.32 3.08 -31.66
CA LYS A 361 3.29 4.05 -32.22
C LYS A 361 3.21 5.36 -31.46
N LYS A 362 4.34 5.95 -31.08
CA LYS A 362 4.37 7.26 -30.40
C LYS A 362 4.17 8.38 -31.41
N LYS A 363 3.22 9.30 -31.13
CA LYS A 363 2.97 10.53 -31.90
C LYS A 363 2.69 11.68 -30.94
N GLY A 364 3.67 12.58 -30.77
CA GLY A 364 3.63 13.64 -29.77
C GLY A 364 3.48 13.06 -28.34
N LYS A 365 2.47 13.54 -27.60
CA LYS A 365 2.16 13.06 -26.22
C LYS A 365 1.38 11.74 -26.18
N TYR A 366 0.89 11.25 -27.33
CA TYR A 366 0.07 10.06 -27.41
C TYR A 366 0.86 8.83 -27.90
N PHE A 367 0.45 7.66 -27.43
CA PHE A 367 0.75 6.36 -28.01
C PHE A 367 -0.50 5.91 -28.75
N ILE A 368 -0.37 5.60 -30.03
CA ILE A 368 -1.50 5.38 -30.94
C ILE A 368 -1.50 3.94 -31.43
N LYS A 369 -2.64 3.28 -31.37
CA LYS A 369 -2.90 1.99 -32.00
C LYS A 369 -4.14 2.07 -32.89
N ILE A 370 -3.98 1.72 -34.16
CA ILE A 370 -5.09 1.67 -35.12
C ILE A 370 -5.71 0.27 -35.06
N ASN A 371 -7.02 0.21 -34.93
CA ASN A 371 -7.77 -1.04 -35.04
C ASN A 371 -8.00 -1.36 -36.51
N GLU A 372 -7.09 -2.15 -37.12
CA GLU A 372 -7.31 -2.64 -38.46
C GLU A 372 -8.59 -3.48 -38.54
N LYS A 373 -9.43 -3.23 -39.56
CA LYS A 373 -10.50 -4.15 -39.89
C LYS A 373 -9.84 -5.48 -40.30
N LYS A 374 -10.20 -6.58 -39.68
CA LYS A 374 -9.92 -7.88 -40.33
C LYS A 374 -10.59 -7.83 -41.69
N THR A 375 -9.81 -7.68 -42.74
CA THR A 375 -10.23 -8.11 -44.09
C THR A 375 -10.65 -9.56 -43.95
N LYS A 376 -11.91 -9.83 -44.29
CA LYS A 376 -12.45 -11.19 -44.35
C LYS A 376 -11.71 -12.01 -45.39
#